data_bb0d3582d668d6aadfee9dba84ca8e1b
#
_entry.id   bb0d3582d668d6aadfee9dba84ca8e1b
#
_cell.length_a   1.000
_cell.length_b   1.000
_cell.length_c   1.000
_cell.angle_alpha   90.00
_cell.angle_beta   90.00
_cell.angle_gamma   90.00
#
_symmetry.space_group_name_H-M   'P 1'
#
loop_
_entity.id
_entity.type
_entity.pdbx_description
1 polymer ?
#
loop_
_entity_poly.entity_id
_entity_poly.type
_entity_poly.pdbx_seq_one_letter_code
_entity_poly.pdbx_strand_id
1 'polypeptide(L)'
;MIAPDMDESEKISAYTADVTYATNNELGFDYLRDNMKSDLSEICQRAPHYAIVDEVDSILIDEARTPLIISGPTNDKSELYTKVNALIPNLGTSDFELDEKTKTGSLTDSGNQMMETLLRDQQLLTLTSSLYDPENTDLVHHVNQALIANKLFKKESDYIVRGGEVVLIDEFTGRMMAGRRLSNGLHQAIEAKEKLTVKPENTTLASVTFQNYFRLYNKLACMTG
;
A
#
# COMPACT_ATOMS: atom_id res chain seq x y z
N MET A 1 17.35 -6.31 27.83
CA MET A 1 17.73 -5.85 26.47
C MET A 1 16.70 -6.38 25.51
N ILE A 2 16.25 -5.56 24.56
CA ILE A 2 15.33 -5.98 23.48
C ILE A 2 16.16 -6.44 22.29
N ALA A 3 15.83 -7.62 21.77
CA ALA A 3 16.46 -8.21 20.59
C ALA A 3 15.40 -8.53 19.51
N PRO A 4 15.77 -8.65 18.23
CA PRO A 4 14.81 -8.84 17.13
C PRO A 4 13.93 -10.08 17.24
N ASP A 5 14.46 -11.18 17.78
CA ASP A 5 13.81 -12.51 17.79
C ASP A 5 13.08 -12.81 19.09
N MET A 6 12.89 -11.83 19.98
CA MET A 6 12.17 -12.01 21.24
C MET A 6 10.66 -12.15 21.01
N ASP A 7 10.05 -13.08 21.73
CA ASP A 7 8.60 -13.19 21.77
C ASP A 7 7.96 -12.05 22.58
N GLU A 8 6.65 -11.94 22.51
CA GLU A 8 5.90 -10.84 23.13
C GLU A 8 5.99 -10.86 24.67
N SER A 9 6.00 -12.04 25.28
CA SER A 9 6.10 -12.19 26.74
C SER A 9 7.48 -11.80 27.25
N GLU A 10 8.52 -12.15 26.51
CA GLU A 10 9.91 -11.75 26.77
C GLU A 10 10.08 -10.24 26.63
N LYS A 11 9.48 -9.63 25.61
CA LYS A 11 9.51 -8.16 25.41
C LYS A 11 8.83 -7.43 26.55
N ILE A 12 7.62 -7.85 26.98
CA ILE A 12 6.90 -7.28 28.12
C ILE A 12 7.80 -7.35 29.36
N SER A 13 8.40 -8.50 29.65
CA SER A 13 9.32 -8.67 30.78
C SER A 13 10.54 -7.72 30.68
N ALA A 14 11.13 -7.58 29.49
CA ALA A 14 12.27 -6.70 29.29
C ALA A 14 11.92 -5.22 29.41
N TYR A 15 10.73 -4.81 28.96
CA TYR A 15 10.25 -3.42 29.12
C TYR A 15 9.83 -3.07 30.55
N THR A 16 9.53 -4.05 31.40
CA THR A 16 9.25 -3.80 32.85
C THR A 16 10.50 -3.56 33.69
N ALA A 17 11.69 -3.85 33.16
CA ALA A 17 12.95 -3.58 33.83
C ALA A 17 13.21 -2.07 34.03
N ASP A 18 13.96 -1.69 35.07
CA ASP A 18 14.28 -0.28 35.38
C ASP A 18 15.02 0.41 34.24
N VAL A 19 15.90 -0.32 33.54
CA VAL A 19 16.65 0.16 32.37
C VAL A 19 16.47 -0.84 31.21
N THR A 20 16.05 -0.33 30.06
CA THR A 20 15.86 -1.11 28.84
C THR A 20 16.89 -0.68 27.79
N TYR A 21 17.67 -1.60 27.29
CA TYR A 21 18.55 -1.41 26.12
C TYR A 21 17.90 -1.98 24.87
N ALA A 22 17.88 -1.20 23.81
CA ALA A 22 17.36 -1.63 22.51
C ALA A 22 17.97 -0.80 21.39
N THR A 23 17.88 -1.26 20.15
CA THR A 23 18.13 -0.43 18.99
C THR A 23 16.96 0.52 18.75
N ASN A 24 17.22 1.66 18.10
CA ASN A 24 16.19 2.61 17.70
C ASN A 24 15.09 1.96 16.83
N ASN A 25 15.47 1.03 15.94
CA ASN A 25 14.54 0.30 15.10
C ASN A 25 13.59 -0.58 15.91
N GLU A 26 14.10 -1.39 16.84
CA GLU A 26 13.26 -2.25 17.69
C GLU A 26 12.26 -1.43 18.51
N LEU A 27 12.73 -0.34 19.14
CA LEU A 27 11.86 0.54 19.91
C LEU A 27 10.75 1.17 19.05
N GLY A 28 11.11 1.64 17.87
CA GLY A 28 10.16 2.27 16.96
C GLY A 28 9.15 1.27 16.37
N PHE A 29 9.57 0.06 16.00
CA PHE A 29 8.66 -0.98 15.53
C PHE A 29 7.76 -1.52 16.65
N ASP A 30 8.27 -1.69 17.86
CA ASP A 30 7.43 -2.10 18.99
C ASP A 30 6.40 -1.01 19.33
N TYR A 31 6.77 0.27 19.26
CA TYR A 31 5.83 1.38 19.38
C TYR A 31 4.71 1.31 18.34
N LEU A 32 5.05 1.07 17.08
CA LEU A 32 4.05 0.93 16.02
C LEU A 32 3.13 -0.27 16.27
N ARG A 33 3.67 -1.42 16.70
CA ARG A 33 2.88 -2.62 17.03
C ARG A 33 1.93 -2.36 18.19
N ASP A 34 2.41 -1.72 19.26
CA ASP A 34 1.60 -1.36 20.43
C ASP A 34 0.42 -0.46 20.04
N ASN A 35 0.63 0.51 19.15
CA ASN A 35 -0.43 1.41 18.69
C ASN A 35 -1.44 0.74 17.72
N MET A 36 -1.17 -0.47 17.26
CA MET A 36 -2.10 -1.26 16.44
C MET A 36 -2.94 -2.24 17.28
N LYS A 37 -2.64 -2.39 18.57
CA LYS A 37 -3.36 -3.29 19.46
C LYS A 37 -4.70 -2.71 19.91
N SER A 38 -5.68 -3.59 20.08
CA SER A 38 -7.03 -3.21 20.49
C SER A 38 -7.21 -3.20 22.02
N ASP A 39 -6.34 -3.92 22.75
CA ASP A 39 -6.39 -4.03 24.22
C ASP A 39 -5.14 -3.43 24.84
N LEU A 40 -5.33 -2.58 25.84
CA LEU A 40 -4.23 -1.95 26.58
C LEU A 40 -3.36 -2.95 27.36
N SER A 41 -3.89 -4.10 27.72
CA SER A 41 -3.14 -5.17 28.41
C SER A 41 -2.11 -5.85 27.53
N GLU A 42 -2.21 -5.70 26.22
CA GLU A 42 -1.27 -6.26 25.23
C GLU A 42 -0.12 -5.33 24.89
N ILE A 43 -0.12 -4.10 25.40
CA ILE A 43 0.94 -3.11 25.14
C ILE A 43 2.22 -3.55 25.84
N CYS A 44 3.31 -3.63 25.09
CA CYS A 44 4.62 -4.05 25.61
C CYS A 44 5.38 -2.89 26.25
N GLN A 45 5.34 -1.70 25.64
CA GLN A 45 6.13 -0.55 26.07
C GLN A 45 5.49 0.19 27.24
N ARG A 46 6.32 0.70 28.15
CA ARG A 46 5.91 1.67 29.18
C ARG A 46 5.79 3.08 28.60
N ALA A 47 5.15 3.97 29.34
CA ALA A 47 5.15 5.39 29.01
C ALA A 47 6.60 5.92 28.90
N PRO A 48 6.97 6.61 27.81
CA PRO A 48 8.31 7.10 27.58
C PRO A 48 8.63 8.24 28.57
N HIS A 49 9.65 8.02 29.43
CA HIS A 49 10.04 8.99 30.45
C HIS A 49 11.40 9.61 30.17
N TYR A 50 12.43 8.79 30.02
CA TYR A 50 13.81 9.24 29.79
C TYR A 50 14.53 8.28 28.84
N ALA A 51 15.21 8.81 27.85
CA ALA A 51 16.07 8.05 26.97
C ALA A 51 17.46 8.66 26.86
N ILE A 52 18.45 7.79 26.70
CA ILE A 52 19.83 8.13 26.30
C ILE A 52 20.02 7.55 24.91
N VAL A 53 20.20 8.42 23.94
CA VAL A 53 20.40 8.05 22.52
C VAL A 53 21.86 8.17 22.19
N ASP A 54 22.48 7.05 21.84
CA ASP A 54 23.84 7.02 21.30
C ASP A 54 23.80 7.13 19.77
N GLU A 55 24.88 7.55 19.14
CA GLU A 55 24.96 7.82 17.69
C GLU A 55 23.84 8.79 17.24
N VAL A 56 23.61 9.85 18.02
CA VAL A 56 22.45 10.74 17.83
C VAL A 56 22.46 11.49 16.51
N ASP A 57 23.62 11.78 15.95
CA ASP A 57 23.82 12.37 14.63
C ASP A 57 23.21 11.49 13.52
N SER A 58 23.47 10.20 13.54
CA SER A 58 22.84 9.27 12.61
C SER A 58 21.33 9.17 12.81
N ILE A 59 20.87 9.04 14.05
CA ILE A 59 19.46 8.74 14.37
C ILE A 59 18.56 9.97 14.26
N LEU A 60 18.97 11.12 14.81
CA LEU A 60 18.13 12.32 14.93
C LEU A 60 18.51 13.46 13.99
N ILE A 61 19.54 13.29 13.16
CA ILE A 61 19.91 14.23 12.10
C ILE A 61 19.77 13.56 10.75
N ASP A 62 20.61 12.57 10.43
CA ASP A 62 20.63 11.94 9.10
C ASP A 62 19.34 11.17 8.80
N GLU A 63 18.89 10.32 9.72
CA GLU A 63 17.69 9.48 9.55
C GLU A 63 16.46 10.02 10.28
N ALA A 64 16.51 11.23 10.84
CA ALA A 64 15.44 11.78 11.66
C ALA A 64 14.05 11.72 11.02
N ARG A 65 13.97 11.94 9.72
CA ARG A 65 12.73 11.97 8.92
C ARG A 65 12.46 10.67 8.16
N THR A 66 13.35 9.68 8.24
CA THR A 66 13.12 8.37 7.65
C THR A 66 12.02 7.65 8.43
N PRO A 67 10.89 7.29 7.79
CA PRO A 67 9.80 6.64 8.50
C PRO A 67 10.08 5.14 8.67
N LEU A 68 9.82 4.65 9.86
CA LEU A 68 9.54 3.24 10.10
C LEU A 68 8.11 2.96 9.65
N ILE A 69 7.89 1.91 8.90
CA ILE A 69 6.59 1.61 8.29
C ILE A 69 6.24 0.15 8.56
N ILE A 70 5.03 -0.08 9.09
CA ILE A 70 4.39 -1.40 9.07
C ILE A 70 3.35 -1.38 7.95
N SER A 71 3.51 -2.28 7.00
CA SER A 71 2.54 -2.49 5.93
C SER A 71 1.91 -3.87 6.05
N GLY A 72 0.67 -3.98 5.65
CA GLY A 72 -0.06 -5.23 5.62
C GLY A 72 -0.93 -5.34 4.39
N PRO A 73 -1.41 -6.56 4.06
CA PRO A 73 -2.31 -6.75 2.94
C PRO A 73 -3.62 -6.02 3.19
N THR A 74 -4.10 -5.34 2.18
CA THR A 74 -5.49 -4.83 2.13
C THR A 74 -6.45 -5.99 1.95
N ASN A 75 -7.74 -5.80 2.24
CA ASN A 75 -8.78 -6.76 1.91
C ASN A 75 -8.59 -7.26 0.47
N ASP A 76 -8.59 -8.58 0.31
CA ASP A 76 -8.35 -9.20 -1.00
C ASP A 76 -9.50 -8.87 -1.96
N LYS A 77 -9.25 -7.94 -2.86
CA LYS A 77 -10.16 -7.54 -3.95
C LYS A 77 -9.72 -8.12 -5.30
N SER A 78 -8.86 -9.13 -5.31
CA SER A 78 -8.29 -9.72 -6.54
C SER A 78 -9.38 -10.26 -7.48
N GLU A 79 -10.44 -10.82 -6.93
CA GLU A 79 -11.60 -11.28 -7.71
C GLU A 79 -12.31 -10.12 -8.42
N LEU A 80 -12.43 -8.96 -7.77
CA LEU A 80 -13.06 -7.78 -8.36
C LEU A 80 -12.25 -7.24 -9.54
N TYR A 81 -10.91 -7.18 -9.43
CA TYR A 81 -10.05 -6.82 -10.56
C TYR A 81 -10.27 -7.73 -11.77
N THR A 82 -10.36 -9.04 -11.54
CA THR A 82 -10.54 -10.04 -12.61
C THR A 82 -11.92 -9.89 -13.27
N LYS A 83 -12.99 -9.74 -12.48
CA LYS A 83 -14.36 -9.57 -12.99
C LYS A 83 -14.50 -8.29 -13.80
N VAL A 84 -14.05 -7.16 -13.26
CA VAL A 84 -14.13 -5.86 -13.94
C VAL A 84 -13.29 -5.86 -15.22
N ASN A 85 -12.07 -6.42 -15.17
CA ASN A 85 -11.23 -6.52 -16.36
C ASN A 85 -11.90 -7.26 -17.52
N ALA A 86 -12.68 -8.30 -17.24
CA ALA A 86 -13.39 -9.07 -18.26
C ALA A 86 -14.49 -8.27 -18.99
N LEU A 87 -14.95 -7.16 -18.42
CA LEU A 87 -15.98 -6.28 -19.00
C LEU A 87 -15.41 -5.25 -19.97
N ILE A 88 -14.16 -4.81 -19.79
CA ILE A 88 -13.54 -3.74 -20.59
C ILE A 88 -13.54 -4.01 -22.11
N PRO A 89 -13.34 -5.26 -22.61
CA PRO A 89 -13.39 -5.52 -24.06
C PRO A 89 -14.76 -5.24 -24.71
N ASN A 90 -15.85 -5.18 -23.94
CA ASN A 90 -17.18 -4.90 -24.45
C ASN A 90 -17.42 -3.39 -24.72
N LEU A 91 -16.52 -2.51 -24.27
CA LEU A 91 -16.59 -1.08 -24.51
C LEU A 91 -16.09 -0.72 -25.91
N GLY A 92 -16.92 0.04 -26.65
CA GLY A 92 -16.57 0.62 -27.94
C GLY A 92 -15.65 1.85 -27.79
N THR A 93 -15.12 2.33 -28.91
CA THR A 93 -14.21 3.50 -28.92
C THR A 93 -14.90 4.82 -28.55
N SER A 94 -16.23 4.90 -28.60
CA SER A 94 -17.04 6.05 -28.18
C SER A 94 -17.33 6.08 -26.69
N ASP A 95 -17.07 4.97 -25.99
CA ASP A 95 -17.48 4.79 -24.60
C ASP A 95 -16.45 5.28 -23.58
N PHE A 96 -15.29 5.74 -24.05
CA PHE A 96 -14.24 6.25 -23.18
C PHE A 96 -13.41 7.33 -23.85
N GLU A 97 -12.81 8.19 -23.03
CA GLU A 97 -11.80 9.18 -23.42
C GLU A 97 -10.48 8.85 -22.76
N LEU A 98 -9.38 8.97 -23.50
CA LEU A 98 -8.03 8.64 -23.05
C LEU A 98 -7.09 9.81 -23.29
N ASP A 99 -6.27 10.13 -22.29
CA ASP A 99 -5.11 11.01 -22.43
C ASP A 99 -3.83 10.19 -22.33
N GLU A 100 -3.16 9.98 -23.47
CA GLU A 100 -1.91 9.21 -23.53
C GLU A 100 -0.74 9.92 -22.83
N LYS A 101 -0.77 11.27 -22.74
CA LYS A 101 0.33 12.04 -22.12
C LYS A 101 0.30 11.93 -20.59
N THR A 102 -0.89 12.04 -20.02
CA THR A 102 -1.07 11.92 -18.57
C THR A 102 -1.34 10.49 -18.12
N LYS A 103 -1.48 9.56 -19.07
CA LYS A 103 -1.89 8.15 -18.85
C LYS A 103 -3.16 8.04 -17.99
N THR A 104 -4.14 8.89 -18.30
CA THR A 104 -5.45 8.89 -17.64
C THR A 104 -6.55 8.50 -18.62
N GLY A 105 -7.65 7.98 -18.10
CA GLY A 105 -8.81 7.60 -18.90
C GLY A 105 -10.08 7.67 -18.07
N SER A 106 -11.17 8.04 -18.72
CA SER A 106 -12.51 8.11 -18.14
C SER A 106 -13.56 7.56 -19.09
N LEU A 107 -14.66 7.08 -18.55
CA LEU A 107 -15.81 6.70 -19.34
C LEU A 107 -16.56 7.96 -19.78
N THR A 108 -17.14 7.91 -20.99
CA THR A 108 -18.14 8.88 -21.46
C THR A 108 -19.51 8.56 -20.86
N ASP A 109 -20.52 9.40 -21.10
CA ASP A 109 -21.89 9.12 -20.65
C ASP A 109 -22.42 7.81 -21.24
N SER A 110 -22.13 7.51 -22.52
CA SER A 110 -22.50 6.24 -23.15
C SER A 110 -21.75 5.06 -22.51
N GLY A 111 -20.45 5.25 -22.22
CA GLY A 111 -19.63 4.26 -21.57
C GLY A 111 -20.08 3.94 -20.15
N ASN A 112 -20.52 4.97 -19.40
CA ASN A 112 -21.08 4.79 -18.08
C ASN A 112 -22.36 3.92 -18.11
N GLN A 113 -23.29 4.21 -19.01
CA GLN A 113 -24.52 3.44 -19.17
C GLN A 113 -24.23 1.98 -19.58
N MET A 114 -23.30 1.79 -20.51
CA MET A 114 -22.89 0.45 -20.93
C MET A 114 -22.22 -0.32 -19.79
N MET A 115 -21.29 0.32 -19.07
CA MET A 115 -20.59 -0.30 -17.94
C MET A 115 -21.55 -0.64 -16.79
N GLU A 116 -22.48 0.24 -16.44
CA GLU A 116 -23.51 -0.07 -15.43
C GLU A 116 -24.35 -1.28 -15.82
N THR A 117 -24.72 -1.43 -17.08
CA THR A 117 -25.46 -2.59 -17.58
C THR A 117 -24.64 -3.87 -17.40
N LEU A 118 -23.38 -3.85 -17.83
CA LEU A 118 -22.47 -5.00 -17.70
C LEU A 118 -22.21 -5.37 -16.23
N LEU A 119 -22.07 -4.37 -15.34
CA LEU A 119 -21.86 -4.62 -13.92
C LEU A 119 -23.10 -5.21 -13.23
N ARG A 120 -24.31 -4.79 -13.64
CA ARG A 120 -25.57 -5.37 -13.16
C ARG A 120 -25.73 -6.81 -13.62
N ASP A 121 -25.38 -7.13 -14.85
CA ASP A 121 -25.40 -8.50 -15.39
C ASP A 121 -24.46 -9.43 -14.61
N GLN A 122 -23.36 -8.91 -14.11
CA GLN A 122 -22.40 -9.65 -13.26
C GLN A 122 -22.73 -9.57 -11.75
N GLN A 123 -23.85 -8.98 -11.38
CA GLN A 123 -24.27 -8.78 -9.98
C GLN A 123 -23.27 -7.99 -9.12
N LEU A 124 -22.43 -7.16 -9.75
CA LEU A 124 -21.48 -6.27 -9.09
C LEU A 124 -22.09 -4.91 -8.75
N LEU A 125 -23.20 -4.57 -9.37
CA LEU A 125 -23.98 -3.35 -9.14
C LEU A 125 -25.45 -3.73 -8.96
N THR A 126 -26.14 -3.09 -8.00
CA THR A 126 -27.58 -3.32 -7.79
C THR A 126 -28.40 -2.60 -8.85
N LEU A 127 -29.65 -3.07 -9.07
CA LEU A 127 -30.54 -2.51 -10.09
C LEU A 127 -30.89 -1.05 -9.84
N THR A 128 -30.86 -0.60 -8.59
CA THR A 128 -31.29 0.73 -8.14
C THR A 128 -30.15 1.71 -7.91
N SER A 129 -28.90 1.23 -7.90
CA SER A 129 -27.73 2.07 -7.67
C SER A 129 -27.04 2.49 -8.97
N SER A 130 -26.45 3.70 -8.95
CA SER A 130 -25.55 4.18 -9.99
C SER A 130 -24.10 3.82 -9.68
N LEU A 131 -23.28 3.71 -10.73
CA LEU A 131 -21.85 3.50 -10.59
C LEU A 131 -21.18 4.58 -9.72
N TYR A 132 -21.67 5.82 -9.78
CA TYR A 132 -21.12 6.97 -9.06
C TYR A 132 -21.74 7.24 -7.69
N ASP A 133 -22.57 6.35 -7.19
CA ASP A 133 -23.05 6.45 -5.81
C ASP A 133 -21.88 6.31 -4.82
N PRO A 134 -21.91 7.00 -3.67
CA PRO A 134 -20.81 6.98 -2.69
C PRO A 134 -20.39 5.58 -2.24
N GLU A 135 -21.33 4.65 -2.23
CA GLU A 135 -21.10 3.24 -1.87
C GLU A 135 -20.26 2.48 -2.91
N ASN A 136 -20.25 2.96 -4.18
CA ASN A 136 -19.62 2.31 -5.31
C ASN A 136 -18.26 2.93 -5.70
N THR A 137 -17.69 3.79 -4.86
CA THR A 137 -16.41 4.47 -5.14
C THR A 137 -15.27 3.49 -5.46
N ASP A 138 -15.23 2.37 -4.75
CA ASP A 138 -14.26 1.29 -5.03
C ASP A 138 -14.46 0.71 -6.43
N LEU A 139 -15.71 0.49 -6.82
CA LEU A 139 -16.04 -0.08 -8.13
C LEU A 139 -15.66 0.87 -9.27
N VAL A 140 -15.95 2.17 -9.12
CA VAL A 140 -15.48 3.22 -10.05
C VAL A 140 -13.97 3.17 -10.21
N HIS A 141 -13.25 3.08 -9.08
CA HIS A 141 -11.80 3.00 -9.09
C HIS A 141 -11.31 1.79 -9.89
N HIS A 142 -11.86 0.59 -9.64
CA HIS A 142 -11.49 -0.64 -10.36
C HIS A 142 -11.80 -0.55 -11.86
N VAL A 143 -12.93 0.04 -12.24
CA VAL A 143 -13.31 0.26 -13.65
C VAL A 143 -12.30 1.17 -14.34
N ASN A 144 -11.95 2.30 -13.72
CA ASN A 144 -10.97 3.23 -14.27
C ASN A 144 -9.57 2.59 -14.40
N GLN A 145 -9.11 1.86 -13.39
CA GLN A 145 -7.82 1.17 -13.45
C GLN A 145 -7.81 0.07 -14.52
N ALA A 146 -8.88 -0.70 -14.66
CA ALA A 146 -9.01 -1.70 -15.71
C ALA A 146 -9.03 -1.06 -17.11
N LEU A 147 -9.71 0.08 -17.28
CA LEU A 147 -9.73 0.83 -18.55
C LEU A 147 -8.32 1.30 -18.92
N ILE A 148 -7.62 1.96 -18.00
CA ILE A 148 -6.25 2.44 -18.19
C ILE A 148 -5.30 1.28 -18.52
N ALA A 149 -5.35 0.18 -17.75
CA ALA A 149 -4.52 -0.99 -17.97
C ALA A 149 -4.71 -1.61 -19.35
N ASN A 150 -5.97 -1.71 -19.81
CA ASN A 150 -6.29 -2.33 -21.10
C ASN A 150 -5.98 -1.43 -22.29
N LYS A 151 -6.20 -0.13 -22.19
CA LYS A 151 -6.16 0.79 -23.34
C LYS A 151 -4.84 1.58 -23.44
N LEU A 152 -4.20 1.92 -22.32
CA LEU A 152 -3.00 2.76 -22.30
C LEU A 152 -1.70 2.00 -22.05
N PHE A 153 -1.75 0.85 -21.35
CA PHE A 153 -0.55 0.05 -21.08
C PHE A 153 -0.41 -1.08 -22.07
N LYS A 154 0.70 -1.07 -22.82
CA LYS A 154 0.97 -2.04 -23.89
C LYS A 154 2.06 -3.02 -23.46
N LYS A 155 1.77 -4.31 -23.63
CA LYS A 155 2.77 -5.37 -23.44
C LYS A 155 3.93 -5.18 -24.40
N GLU A 156 5.15 -5.55 -24.01
CA GLU A 156 6.41 -5.39 -24.73
C GLU A 156 6.87 -3.92 -24.91
N SER A 157 6.08 -2.95 -24.45
CA SER A 157 6.42 -1.52 -24.45
C SER A 157 6.50 -0.95 -23.05
N ASP A 158 5.40 -1.01 -22.28
CA ASP A 158 5.34 -0.48 -20.92
C ASP A 158 5.69 -1.54 -19.86
N TYR A 159 5.47 -2.81 -20.18
CA TYR A 159 5.75 -3.95 -19.31
C TYR A 159 5.93 -5.26 -20.10
N ILE A 160 6.54 -6.24 -19.45
CA ILE A 160 6.60 -7.64 -19.90
C ILE A 160 6.02 -8.57 -18.83
N VAL A 161 5.65 -9.79 -19.24
CA VAL A 161 5.32 -10.88 -18.33
C VAL A 161 6.49 -11.84 -18.24
N ARG A 162 7.08 -12.00 -17.06
CA ARG A 162 8.21 -12.89 -16.82
C ARG A 162 8.03 -13.66 -15.52
N GLY A 163 8.16 -14.99 -15.59
CA GLY A 163 8.02 -15.83 -14.40
C GLY A 163 6.64 -15.77 -13.72
N GLY A 164 5.57 -15.43 -14.48
CA GLY A 164 4.22 -15.27 -13.92
C GLY A 164 3.98 -13.91 -13.25
N GLU A 165 4.87 -12.95 -13.44
CA GLU A 165 4.77 -11.61 -12.87
C GLU A 165 4.87 -10.52 -13.95
N VAL A 166 4.23 -9.38 -13.67
CA VAL A 166 4.37 -8.17 -14.49
C VAL A 166 5.66 -7.45 -14.09
N VAL A 167 6.54 -7.22 -15.05
CA VAL A 167 7.78 -6.47 -14.88
C VAL A 167 7.70 -5.21 -15.73
N LEU A 168 7.81 -4.05 -15.09
CA LEU A 168 7.74 -2.76 -15.79
C LEU A 168 9.00 -2.50 -16.61
N ILE A 169 8.82 -1.77 -17.72
CA ILE A 169 9.90 -1.26 -18.56
C ILE A 169 10.00 0.26 -18.32
N ASP A 170 11.20 0.74 -18.06
CA ASP A 170 11.46 2.18 -17.95
C ASP A 170 11.36 2.84 -19.33
N GLU A 171 10.51 3.82 -19.46
CA GLU A 171 10.20 4.49 -20.73
C GLU A 171 11.42 5.18 -21.36
N PHE A 172 12.36 5.66 -20.55
CA PHE A 172 13.53 6.40 -21.04
C PHE A 172 14.72 5.51 -21.36
N THR A 173 14.94 4.48 -20.56
CA THR A 173 16.12 3.61 -20.67
C THR A 173 15.84 2.26 -21.30
N GLY A 174 14.57 1.88 -21.43
CA GLY A 174 14.16 0.54 -21.87
C GLY A 174 14.54 -0.59 -20.90
N ARG A 175 15.00 -0.26 -19.69
CA ARG A 175 15.43 -1.25 -18.70
C ARG A 175 14.25 -1.86 -17.95
N MET A 176 14.35 -3.15 -17.69
CA MET A 176 13.40 -3.86 -16.83
C MET A 176 13.58 -3.44 -15.37
N MET A 177 12.48 -3.04 -14.73
CA MET A 177 12.44 -2.63 -13.33
C MET A 177 11.84 -3.74 -12.47
N ALA A 178 12.62 -4.78 -12.19
CA ALA A 178 12.18 -5.89 -11.35
C ALA A 178 11.82 -5.40 -9.93
N GLY A 179 10.71 -5.88 -9.39
CA GLY A 179 10.24 -5.54 -8.04
C GLY A 179 9.52 -4.19 -7.93
N ARG A 180 9.56 -3.32 -8.95
CA ARG A 180 8.78 -2.09 -8.97
C ARG A 180 7.33 -2.39 -9.35
N ARG A 181 6.39 -1.82 -8.61
CA ARG A 181 4.95 -1.92 -8.88
C ARG A 181 4.34 -0.55 -9.12
N LEU A 182 3.32 -0.49 -9.96
CA LEU A 182 2.50 0.71 -10.12
C LEU A 182 1.57 0.84 -8.90
N SER A 183 1.28 2.07 -8.53
CA SER A 183 0.40 2.41 -7.41
C SER A 183 -1.08 2.40 -7.80
N ASN A 184 -1.94 2.59 -6.81
CA ASN A 184 -3.38 2.81 -6.97
C ASN A 184 -4.10 1.67 -7.70
N GLY A 185 -3.73 0.42 -7.49
CA GLY A 185 -4.39 -0.72 -8.11
C GLY A 185 -4.11 -0.95 -9.60
N LEU A 186 -3.32 -0.07 -10.26
CA LEU A 186 -3.03 -0.20 -11.68
C LEU A 186 -2.19 -1.45 -12.00
N HIS A 187 -1.26 -1.80 -11.10
CA HIS A 187 -0.46 -3.01 -11.27
C HIS A 187 -1.34 -4.27 -11.24
N GLN A 188 -2.27 -4.31 -10.28
CA GLN A 188 -3.27 -5.38 -10.14
C GLN A 188 -4.19 -5.46 -11.37
N ALA A 189 -4.59 -4.31 -11.92
CA ALA A 189 -5.38 -4.27 -13.14
C ALA A 189 -4.62 -4.84 -14.35
N ILE A 190 -3.29 -4.61 -14.45
CA ILE A 190 -2.43 -5.21 -15.47
C ILE A 190 -2.26 -6.72 -15.23
N GLU A 191 -2.07 -7.15 -13.98
CA GLU A 191 -2.02 -8.58 -13.62
C GLU A 191 -3.33 -9.29 -14.03
N ALA A 192 -4.49 -8.67 -13.78
CA ALA A 192 -5.80 -9.19 -14.21
C ALA A 192 -5.95 -9.22 -15.73
N LYS A 193 -5.49 -8.19 -16.46
CA LYS A 193 -5.46 -8.14 -17.92
C LYS A 193 -4.66 -9.30 -18.51
N GLU A 194 -3.50 -9.60 -17.94
CA GLU A 194 -2.62 -10.68 -18.41
C GLU A 194 -3.03 -12.06 -17.83
N LYS A 195 -4.17 -12.15 -17.11
CA LYS A 195 -4.68 -13.37 -16.47
C LYS A 195 -3.68 -14.03 -15.52
N LEU A 196 -2.91 -13.19 -14.84
CA LEU A 196 -1.98 -13.61 -13.79
C LEU A 196 -2.69 -13.64 -12.43
N THR A 197 -2.05 -14.24 -11.44
CA THR A 197 -2.51 -14.13 -10.06
C THR A 197 -2.39 -12.69 -9.60
N VAL A 198 -3.52 -12.05 -9.32
CA VAL A 198 -3.56 -10.68 -8.80
C VAL A 198 -3.05 -10.70 -7.36
N LYS A 199 -1.94 -10.00 -7.11
CA LYS A 199 -1.37 -9.90 -5.75
C LYS A 199 -2.08 -8.78 -4.99
N PRO A 200 -2.43 -8.99 -3.70
CA PRO A 200 -3.05 -7.95 -2.89
C PRO A 200 -2.16 -6.71 -2.82
N GLU A 201 -2.76 -5.55 -2.70
CA GLU A 201 -2.06 -4.31 -2.45
C GLU A 201 -1.67 -4.25 -0.97
N ASN A 202 -0.44 -3.83 -0.69
CA ASN A 202 -0.02 -3.56 0.67
C ASN A 202 -0.36 -2.12 1.00
N THR A 203 -1.09 -1.92 2.10
CA THR A 203 -1.36 -0.60 2.65
C THR A 203 -0.46 -0.33 3.86
N THR A 204 -0.09 0.93 4.05
CA THR A 204 0.60 1.35 5.27
C THR A 204 -0.38 1.31 6.43
N LEU A 205 -0.15 0.40 7.38
CA LEU A 205 -0.98 0.26 8.58
C LEU A 205 -0.56 1.26 9.66
N ALA A 206 0.74 1.46 9.84
CA ALA A 206 1.29 2.40 10.80
C ALA A 206 2.64 2.93 10.32
N SER A 207 2.95 4.18 10.66
CA SER A 207 4.25 4.77 10.40
C SER A 207 4.65 5.79 11.45
N VAL A 208 5.93 5.88 11.76
CA VAL A 208 6.51 6.88 12.66
C VAL A 208 7.94 7.21 12.21
N THR A 209 8.35 8.46 12.30
CA THR A 209 9.75 8.85 12.14
C THR A 209 10.49 8.77 13.47
N PHE A 210 11.81 8.57 13.46
CA PHE A 210 12.60 8.60 14.69
C PHE A 210 12.43 9.93 15.43
N GLN A 211 12.40 11.05 14.72
CA GLN A 211 12.17 12.36 15.31
C GLN A 211 10.86 12.41 16.10
N ASN A 212 9.77 11.88 15.55
CA ASN A 212 8.48 11.89 16.23
C ASN A 212 8.43 10.89 17.40
N TYR A 213 9.06 9.72 17.24
CA TYR A 213 9.14 8.74 18.30
C TYR A 213 9.89 9.28 19.53
N PHE A 214 11.10 9.83 19.34
CA PHE A 214 11.88 10.36 20.47
C PHE A 214 11.30 11.63 21.10
N ARG A 215 10.44 12.36 20.41
CA ARG A 215 9.66 13.47 21.02
C ARG A 215 8.64 13.02 22.08
N LEU A 216 8.31 11.76 22.14
CA LEU A 216 7.40 11.22 23.17
C LEU A 216 8.08 11.18 24.54
N TYR A 217 9.40 11.16 24.61
CA TYR A 217 10.13 11.12 25.86
C TYR A 217 10.16 12.49 26.56
N ASN A 218 9.83 12.50 27.87
CA ASN A 218 9.86 13.72 28.68
C ASN A 218 11.27 14.30 28.81
N LYS A 219 12.28 13.43 28.85
CA LYS A 219 13.71 13.78 28.95
C LYS A 219 14.51 12.97 27.93
N LEU A 220 15.43 13.66 27.27
CA LEU A 220 16.31 13.07 26.27
C LEU A 220 17.74 13.50 26.53
N ALA A 221 18.67 12.57 26.62
CA ALA A 221 20.11 12.82 26.57
C ALA A 221 20.68 12.16 25.31
N CYS A 222 21.68 12.80 24.73
CA CYS A 222 22.24 12.41 23.44
C CYS A 222 23.76 12.26 23.57
N MET A 223 24.28 11.23 22.90
CA MET A 223 25.73 11.03 22.74
C MET A 223 26.03 10.90 21.25
N THR A 224 27.22 11.33 20.86
CA THR A 224 27.77 11.15 19.50
C THR A 224 29.25 10.85 19.62
N GLY A 225 29.78 10.06 18.71
CA GLY A 225 31.19 9.67 18.65
C GLY A 225 32.05 10.69 17.93
#